data_488093cc050dde13b0ed5d5b16fd6c22
#
_entry.id   488093cc050dde13b0ed5d5b16fd6c22
#
_cell.length_a   1.000
_cell.length_b   1.000
_cell.length_c   1.000
_cell.angle_alpha   90.00
_cell.angle_beta   90.00
_cell.angle_gamma   90.00
#
_symmetry.space_group_name_H-M   'P 1'
#
loop_
_entity.id
_entity.type
_entity.pdbx_description
1 polymer ?
#
loop_
_entity_poly.entity_id
_entity_poly.type
_entity_poly.pdbx_seq_one_letter_code
_entity_poly.pdbx_strand_id
1 'polypeptide(L)'
;MRGQLSLAALGAVLALSACGTSVTRMDANSTVDISGHWNDTDSRQVAEEMIADCLSRPWYSNAQSDLGKNPTVIVGTVRNQSSEHIATDTFIEDLQRALINSGKVNFVASKHERGDVRDERADQDTNSSEDTRNANGQETGANFMLSGTVNSIVDQEGGQAVVFYQTNLKLLNMKTNQIVWNGQKKIKKMVSRSRSTF
;
A
#
# COMPACT_ATOMS: atom_id res chain seq x y z
N MET A 1 -3.32 65.84 56.20
CA MET A 1 -3.21 65.97 54.73
C MET A 1 -3.13 64.54 54.17
N ARG A 2 -4.14 64.14 53.45
CA ARG A 2 -4.40 62.72 53.01
C ARG A 2 -3.79 62.54 51.64
N GLY A 3 -2.80 61.63 51.52
CA GLY A 3 -2.28 61.19 50.24
C GLY A 3 -3.06 59.99 49.72
N GLN A 4 -3.65 60.11 48.54
CA GLN A 4 -4.33 59.02 47.87
C GLN A 4 -3.31 58.18 47.09
N LEU A 5 -3.18 56.87 47.41
CA LEU A 5 -2.48 55.90 46.61
C LEU A 5 -3.44 55.44 45.50
N SER A 6 -3.12 55.73 44.27
CA SER A 6 -3.77 55.16 43.09
C SER A 6 -3.18 53.79 42.79
N LEU A 7 -3.98 52.72 43.00
CA LEU A 7 -3.66 51.37 42.58
C LEU A 7 -3.91 51.26 41.07
N ALA A 8 -2.86 51.25 40.26
CA ALA A 8 -2.98 50.87 38.86
C ALA A 8 -3.01 49.35 38.77
N ALA A 9 -4.18 48.77 38.53
CA ALA A 9 -4.36 47.35 38.25
C ALA A 9 -3.86 47.08 36.83
N LEU A 10 -2.70 46.48 36.72
CA LEU A 10 -2.15 46.01 35.45
C LEU A 10 -2.81 44.65 35.12
N GLY A 11 -3.84 44.69 34.32
CA GLY A 11 -4.52 43.49 33.80
C GLY A 11 -3.67 42.81 32.74
N ALA A 12 -2.94 41.74 33.12
CA ALA A 12 -2.27 40.86 32.17
C ALA A 12 -3.31 40.01 31.46
N VAL A 13 -3.68 40.40 30.24
CA VAL A 13 -4.48 39.56 29.35
C VAL A 13 -3.56 38.45 28.81
N LEU A 14 -3.62 37.25 29.40
CA LEU A 14 -3.07 36.06 28.80
C LEU A 14 -3.87 35.72 27.53
N ALA A 15 -3.34 36.06 26.38
CA ALA A 15 -3.84 35.54 25.09
C ALA A 15 -3.48 34.04 25.03
N LEU A 16 -4.42 33.20 25.42
CA LEU A 16 -4.40 31.77 25.14
C LEU A 16 -4.57 31.60 23.62
N SER A 17 -3.46 31.52 22.91
CA SER A 17 -3.45 31.06 21.52
C SER A 17 -3.88 29.60 21.51
N ALA A 18 -5.16 29.35 21.34
CA ALA A 18 -5.68 28.02 21.08
C ALA A 18 -5.13 27.56 19.72
N CYS A 19 -4.17 26.63 19.73
CA CYS A 19 -3.79 25.90 18.53
C CYS A 19 -4.99 25.03 18.10
N GLY A 20 -5.86 25.59 17.26
CA GLY A 20 -6.96 24.85 16.67
C GLY A 20 -6.45 23.93 15.58
N THR A 21 -6.71 22.62 15.69
CA THR A 21 -6.49 21.69 14.59
C THR A 21 -7.64 21.86 13.60
N SER A 22 -7.33 22.16 12.32
CA SER A 22 -8.31 22.17 11.24
C SER A 22 -8.15 20.90 10.41
N VAL A 23 -9.27 20.27 10.04
CA VAL A 23 -9.32 19.11 9.17
C VAL A 23 -10.09 19.48 7.92
N THR A 24 -9.47 19.33 6.75
CA THR A 24 -10.11 19.56 5.44
C THR A 24 -10.11 18.26 4.67
N ARG A 25 -11.27 17.90 4.11
CA ARG A 25 -11.37 16.77 3.18
C ARG A 25 -10.80 17.17 1.82
N MET A 26 -9.97 16.28 1.26
CA MET A 26 -9.37 16.44 -0.06
C MET A 26 -9.87 15.32 -0.99
N ASP A 27 -9.69 15.50 -2.29
CA ASP A 27 -9.89 14.41 -3.26
C ASP A 27 -8.86 13.29 -2.96
N ALA A 28 -9.36 12.06 -2.81
CA ALA A 28 -8.53 10.90 -2.52
C ALA A 28 -7.48 10.59 -3.61
N ASN A 29 -7.69 11.08 -4.85
CA ASN A 29 -6.75 10.89 -5.94
C ASN A 29 -5.76 12.06 -6.11
N SER A 30 -5.89 13.11 -5.30
CA SER A 30 -4.95 14.24 -5.36
C SER A 30 -3.56 13.80 -4.93
N THR A 31 -2.51 14.28 -5.65
CA THR A 31 -1.12 14.07 -5.25
C THR A 31 -0.75 15.10 -4.21
N VAL A 32 -0.48 14.66 -2.98
CA VAL A 32 -0.05 15.53 -1.88
C VAL A 32 1.16 14.94 -1.19
N ASP A 33 2.29 15.61 -1.32
CA ASP A 33 3.54 15.27 -0.64
C ASP A 33 3.83 16.30 0.47
N ILE A 34 3.43 16.00 1.70
CA ILE A 34 3.70 16.86 2.88
C ILE A 34 5.11 16.58 3.42
N SER A 35 5.56 15.36 3.28
CA SER A 35 6.87 14.90 3.74
C SER A 35 7.55 14.06 2.66
N GLY A 36 8.82 13.72 2.87
CA GLY A 36 9.53 12.80 2.00
C GLY A 36 9.15 11.32 2.20
N HIS A 37 8.26 11.02 3.14
CA HIS A 37 7.86 9.64 3.43
C HIS A 37 7.01 9.03 2.33
N TRP A 38 6.99 7.68 2.31
CA TRP A 38 6.09 6.92 1.47
C TRP A 38 4.63 7.24 1.83
N ASN A 39 3.79 7.48 0.82
CA ASN A 39 2.39 7.84 1.00
C ASN A 39 1.45 7.04 0.08
N ASP A 40 0.16 7.36 0.13
CA ASP A 40 -0.90 6.72 -0.66
C ASP A 40 -0.70 6.90 -2.18
N THR A 41 -0.25 8.08 -2.60
CA THR A 41 0.05 8.38 -4.00
C THR A 41 1.16 7.48 -4.53
N ASP A 42 2.23 7.28 -3.74
CA ASP A 42 3.33 6.38 -4.10
C ASP A 42 2.82 4.94 -4.25
N SER A 43 2.04 4.44 -3.27
CA SER A 43 1.48 3.09 -3.29
C SER A 43 0.66 2.86 -4.56
N ARG A 44 -0.29 3.73 -4.83
CA ARG A 44 -1.18 3.62 -5.99
C ARG A 44 -0.42 3.68 -7.31
N GLN A 45 0.42 4.70 -7.51
CA GLN A 45 1.16 4.87 -8.77
C GLN A 45 2.11 3.70 -9.02
N VAL A 46 2.84 3.25 -7.99
CA VAL A 46 3.75 2.12 -8.11
C VAL A 46 2.98 0.85 -8.46
N ALA A 47 1.84 0.59 -7.80
CA ALA A 47 1.02 -0.58 -8.06
C ALA A 47 0.49 -0.58 -9.49
N GLU A 48 -0.13 0.51 -9.94
CA GLU A 48 -0.72 0.63 -11.27
C GLU A 48 0.34 0.46 -12.38
N GLU A 49 1.46 1.16 -12.28
CA GLU A 49 2.51 1.11 -13.30
C GLU A 49 3.19 -0.27 -13.35
N MET A 50 3.50 -0.86 -12.19
CA MET A 50 4.18 -2.16 -12.16
C MET A 50 3.27 -3.30 -12.61
N ILE A 51 1.98 -3.26 -12.31
CA ILE A 51 1.02 -4.26 -12.79
C ILE A 51 0.78 -4.09 -14.30
N ALA A 52 0.67 -2.86 -14.80
CA ALA A 52 0.57 -2.61 -16.23
C ALA A 52 1.80 -3.15 -16.98
N ASP A 53 3.01 -2.89 -16.49
CA ASP A 53 4.24 -3.46 -17.05
C ASP A 53 4.24 -4.99 -16.98
N CYS A 54 3.95 -5.56 -15.84
CA CYS A 54 3.88 -7.01 -15.62
C CYS A 54 2.99 -7.70 -16.68
N LEU A 55 1.77 -7.21 -16.81
CA LEU A 55 0.76 -7.78 -17.71
C LEU A 55 1.00 -7.49 -19.20
N SER A 56 1.95 -6.64 -19.54
CA SER A 56 2.39 -6.37 -20.91
C SER A 56 3.49 -7.32 -21.40
N ARG A 57 4.07 -8.13 -20.50
CA ARG A 57 5.25 -8.96 -20.81
C ARG A 57 4.87 -10.35 -21.36
N PRO A 58 5.77 -11.00 -22.11
CA PRO A 58 5.47 -12.26 -22.80
C PRO A 58 4.99 -13.40 -21.91
N TRP A 59 5.33 -13.40 -20.62
CA TRP A 59 4.87 -14.44 -19.69
C TRP A 59 3.33 -14.59 -19.71
N TYR A 60 2.62 -13.48 -19.89
CA TYR A 60 1.16 -13.47 -19.88
C TYR A 60 0.58 -14.25 -21.07
N SER A 61 1.02 -13.92 -22.29
CA SER A 61 0.56 -14.63 -23.50
C SER A 61 0.98 -16.11 -23.50
N ASN A 62 2.19 -16.41 -23.02
CA ASN A 62 2.66 -17.79 -22.89
C ASN A 62 1.79 -18.56 -21.90
N ALA A 63 1.54 -18.00 -20.72
CA ALA A 63 0.70 -18.62 -19.70
C ALA A 63 -0.74 -18.83 -20.19
N GLN A 64 -1.32 -17.86 -20.90
CA GLN A 64 -2.66 -17.98 -21.47
C GLN A 64 -2.74 -19.08 -22.52
N SER A 65 -1.70 -19.20 -23.36
CA SER A 65 -1.60 -20.28 -24.35
C SER A 65 -1.47 -21.66 -23.69
N ASP A 66 -0.59 -21.78 -22.69
CA ASP A 66 -0.32 -23.04 -21.98
C ASP A 66 -1.51 -23.52 -21.15
N LEU A 67 -2.25 -22.60 -20.54
CA LEU A 67 -3.39 -22.91 -19.66
C LEU A 67 -4.73 -23.00 -20.41
N GLY A 68 -4.82 -22.46 -21.63
CA GLY A 68 -6.07 -22.32 -22.39
C GLY A 68 -7.09 -21.38 -21.74
N LYS A 69 -6.67 -20.59 -20.74
CA LYS A 69 -7.50 -19.63 -19.98
C LYS A 69 -6.62 -18.56 -19.32
N ASN A 70 -7.25 -17.54 -18.77
CA ASN A 70 -6.52 -16.55 -17.99
C ASN A 70 -5.75 -17.19 -16.84
N PRO A 71 -4.47 -16.82 -16.62
CA PRO A 71 -3.69 -17.30 -15.49
C PRO A 71 -4.30 -16.85 -14.17
N THR A 72 -4.20 -17.70 -13.16
CA THR A 72 -4.62 -17.39 -11.79
C THR A 72 -3.44 -16.88 -10.98
N VAL A 73 -3.58 -15.70 -10.40
CA VAL A 73 -2.53 -15.01 -9.64
C VAL A 73 -2.94 -14.84 -8.19
N ILE A 74 -1.97 -14.87 -7.30
CA ILE A 74 -2.08 -14.49 -5.89
C ILE A 74 -1.01 -13.44 -5.57
N VAL A 75 -1.32 -12.48 -4.73
CA VAL A 75 -0.30 -11.61 -4.13
C VAL A 75 0.17 -12.25 -2.82
N GLY A 76 1.45 -12.52 -2.75
CA GLY A 76 2.12 -13.00 -1.56
C GLY A 76 2.66 -11.84 -0.72
N THR A 77 3.80 -12.07 -0.05
CA THR A 77 4.38 -11.07 0.85
C THR A 77 5.13 -9.99 0.07
N VAL A 78 4.80 -8.72 0.36
CA VAL A 78 5.65 -7.58 0.07
C VAL A 78 6.31 -7.12 1.38
N ARG A 79 7.64 -7.16 1.43
CA ARG A 79 8.40 -6.84 2.65
C ARG A 79 8.85 -5.39 2.63
N ASN A 80 8.58 -4.69 3.71
CA ASN A 80 9.19 -3.40 3.96
C ASN A 80 10.64 -3.62 4.43
N GLN A 81 11.59 -3.16 3.65
CA GLN A 81 13.04 -3.12 3.94
C GLN A 81 13.55 -1.68 3.95
N SER A 82 12.65 -0.70 4.04
CA SER A 82 12.98 0.70 4.19
C SER A 82 13.33 1.04 5.64
N SER A 83 13.84 2.24 5.85
CA SER A 83 14.14 2.78 7.18
C SER A 83 12.92 3.34 7.91
N GLU A 84 11.74 3.34 7.29
CA GLU A 84 10.49 3.86 7.85
C GLU A 84 9.39 2.82 7.90
N HIS A 85 8.33 3.12 8.63
CA HIS A 85 7.14 2.28 8.65
C HIS A 85 6.31 2.53 7.39
N ILE A 86 6.27 1.55 6.48
CA ILE A 86 5.38 1.53 5.31
C ILE A 86 4.27 0.51 5.56
N ALA A 87 3.02 0.95 5.39
CA ALA A 87 1.85 0.07 5.46
C ALA A 87 1.80 -0.83 4.21
N THR A 88 2.55 -1.93 4.23
CA THR A 88 2.65 -2.85 3.09
C THR A 88 1.32 -3.51 2.74
N ASP A 89 0.41 -3.66 3.70
CA ASP A 89 -0.91 -4.21 3.45
C ASP A 89 -1.73 -3.30 2.52
N THR A 90 -1.70 -1.98 2.74
CA THR A 90 -2.33 -1.02 1.82
C THR A 90 -1.76 -1.12 0.40
N PHE A 91 -0.44 -1.28 0.29
CA PHE A 91 0.21 -1.46 -1.02
C PHE A 91 -0.17 -2.80 -1.68
N ILE A 92 -0.31 -3.88 -0.89
CA ILE A 92 -0.81 -5.18 -1.38
C ILE A 92 -2.23 -5.04 -1.92
N GLU A 93 -3.11 -4.31 -1.24
CA GLU A 93 -4.48 -4.04 -1.71
C GLU A 93 -4.50 -3.26 -3.02
N ASP A 94 -3.60 -2.29 -3.20
CA ASP A 94 -3.45 -1.57 -4.47
C ASP A 94 -3.00 -2.50 -5.61
N LEU A 95 -2.05 -3.41 -5.35
CA LEU A 95 -1.61 -4.42 -6.32
C LEU A 95 -2.74 -5.39 -6.69
N GLN A 96 -3.51 -5.87 -5.71
CA GLN A 96 -4.66 -6.74 -5.91
C GLN A 96 -5.71 -6.05 -6.78
N ARG A 97 -6.08 -4.83 -6.44
CA ARG A 97 -7.04 -4.03 -7.19
C ARG A 97 -6.59 -3.81 -8.64
N ALA A 98 -5.32 -3.49 -8.87
CA ALA A 98 -4.78 -3.31 -10.21
C ALA A 98 -4.83 -4.62 -11.03
N LEU A 99 -4.51 -5.76 -10.41
CA LEU A 99 -4.60 -7.09 -11.05
C LEU A 99 -6.04 -7.45 -11.40
N ILE A 100 -6.96 -7.35 -10.45
CA ILE A 100 -8.39 -7.70 -10.64
C ILE A 100 -9.01 -6.80 -11.71
N ASN A 101 -8.80 -5.49 -11.62
CA ASN A 101 -9.42 -4.52 -12.54
C ASN A 101 -8.83 -4.60 -13.96
N SER A 102 -7.67 -5.22 -14.15
CA SER A 102 -7.12 -5.46 -15.48
C SER A 102 -7.99 -6.40 -16.33
N GLY A 103 -8.79 -7.26 -15.69
CA GLY A 103 -9.58 -8.32 -16.36
C GLY A 103 -8.74 -9.39 -17.05
N LYS A 104 -7.42 -9.32 -16.98
CA LYS A 104 -6.50 -10.23 -17.66
C LYS A 104 -6.17 -11.48 -16.86
N VAL A 105 -6.32 -11.46 -15.55
CA VAL A 105 -5.99 -12.58 -14.66
C VAL A 105 -7.18 -12.97 -13.81
N ASN A 106 -7.25 -14.23 -13.42
CA ASN A 106 -8.09 -14.65 -12.31
C ASN A 106 -7.32 -14.39 -11.02
N PHE A 107 -7.98 -13.87 -10.01
CA PHE A 107 -7.35 -13.57 -8.72
C PHE A 107 -7.93 -14.48 -7.63
N VAL A 108 -7.09 -14.97 -6.73
CA VAL A 108 -7.51 -15.77 -5.59
C VAL A 108 -7.04 -15.14 -4.29
N ALA A 109 -7.89 -15.25 -3.28
CA ALA A 109 -7.67 -14.73 -1.95
C ALA A 109 -6.37 -15.26 -1.31
N SER A 110 -5.74 -14.46 -0.49
CA SER A 110 -4.55 -14.81 0.29
C SER A 110 -4.84 -15.93 1.30
N LYS A 111 -3.79 -16.51 1.89
CA LYS A 111 -3.95 -17.53 2.94
C LYS A 111 -4.78 -17.03 4.12
N HIS A 112 -4.61 -15.76 4.47
CA HIS A 112 -5.33 -15.14 5.59
C HIS A 112 -6.82 -15.01 5.28
N GLU A 113 -7.18 -14.43 4.16
CA GLU A 113 -8.57 -14.24 3.72
C GLU A 113 -9.31 -15.57 3.52
N ARG A 114 -8.62 -16.62 3.04
CA ARG A 114 -9.23 -17.96 2.92
C ARG A 114 -9.56 -18.62 4.24
N GLY A 115 -8.97 -18.17 5.36
CA GLY A 115 -9.30 -18.65 6.70
C GLY A 115 -10.80 -18.50 6.97
N ASP A 116 -11.29 -17.28 6.88
CA ASP A 116 -12.69 -16.94 7.15
C ASP A 116 -13.66 -17.69 6.22
N VAL A 117 -13.29 -17.84 4.93
CA VAL A 117 -14.09 -18.61 3.96
C VAL A 117 -14.16 -20.09 4.31
N ARG A 118 -13.06 -20.67 4.83
CA ARG A 118 -13.04 -22.08 5.25
C ARG A 118 -13.86 -22.32 6.51
N ASP A 119 -13.81 -21.38 7.44
CA ASP A 119 -14.61 -21.44 8.66
C ASP A 119 -16.10 -21.33 8.32
N GLU A 120 -16.49 -20.44 7.40
CA GLU A 120 -17.86 -20.34 6.89
C GLU A 120 -18.31 -21.64 6.18
N ARG A 121 -17.46 -22.26 5.36
CA ARG A 121 -17.78 -23.52 4.73
C ARG A 121 -18.00 -24.66 5.73
N ALA A 122 -17.21 -24.68 6.81
CA ALA A 122 -17.40 -25.66 7.88
C ALA A 122 -18.73 -25.46 8.60
N ASP A 123 -19.17 -24.22 8.77
CA ASP A 123 -20.49 -23.91 9.30
C ASP A 123 -21.60 -24.34 8.34
N GLN A 124 -21.45 -24.09 7.04
CA GLN A 124 -22.39 -24.53 6.00
C GLN A 124 -22.54 -26.06 5.94
N ASP A 125 -21.47 -26.81 6.11
CA ASP A 125 -21.52 -28.28 6.16
C ASP A 125 -22.45 -28.82 7.26
N THR A 126 -22.66 -28.01 8.32
CA THR A 126 -23.51 -28.38 9.48
C THR A 126 -24.91 -27.80 9.38
N ASN A 127 -25.05 -26.55 8.88
CA ASN A 127 -26.24 -25.74 9.04
C ASN A 127 -26.97 -25.42 7.72
N SER A 128 -26.32 -25.62 6.56
CA SER A 128 -26.94 -25.34 5.26
C SER A 128 -27.50 -26.58 4.60
N SER A 129 -28.46 -26.38 3.68
CA SER A 129 -29.01 -27.47 2.87
C SER A 129 -27.98 -27.99 1.87
N GLU A 130 -28.11 -29.26 1.47
CA GLU A 130 -27.15 -29.95 0.61
C GLU A 130 -27.00 -29.32 -0.78
N ASP A 131 -28.04 -28.69 -1.29
CA ASP A 131 -28.09 -28.03 -2.61
C ASP A 131 -27.46 -26.62 -2.60
N THR A 132 -27.28 -26.02 -1.41
CA THR A 132 -26.76 -24.64 -1.30
C THR A 132 -25.38 -24.54 -0.65
N ARG A 133 -24.92 -25.59 0.04
CA ARG A 133 -23.62 -25.60 0.71
C ARG A 133 -22.45 -25.59 -0.27
N ASN A 134 -21.36 -24.93 0.11
CA ASN A 134 -20.11 -24.94 -0.62
C ASN A 134 -19.15 -25.98 -0.04
N ALA A 135 -18.89 -27.05 -0.79
CA ALA A 135 -18.04 -28.14 -0.35
C ALA A 135 -16.57 -27.69 -0.17
N ASN A 136 -15.90 -28.24 0.86
CA ASN A 136 -14.47 -28.06 1.03
C ASN A 136 -13.68 -28.75 -0.10
N GLY A 137 -12.44 -28.28 -0.36
CA GLY A 137 -11.55 -28.86 -1.37
C GLY A 137 -11.81 -28.42 -2.82
N GLN A 138 -12.69 -27.44 -3.04
CA GLN A 138 -13.01 -26.88 -4.37
C GLN A 138 -12.28 -25.53 -4.64
N GLU A 139 -11.25 -25.19 -3.85
CA GLU A 139 -10.52 -23.93 -4.03
C GLU A 139 -9.69 -23.94 -5.32
N THR A 140 -9.74 -22.84 -6.05
CA THR A 140 -8.87 -22.63 -7.20
C THR A 140 -7.45 -22.35 -6.73
N GLY A 141 -6.47 -23.14 -7.19
CA GLY A 141 -5.06 -22.89 -6.95
C GLY A 141 -4.51 -21.78 -7.82
N ALA A 142 -3.60 -20.96 -7.27
CA ALA A 142 -2.88 -19.97 -8.05
C ALA A 142 -1.82 -20.63 -8.94
N ASN A 143 -1.67 -20.16 -10.17
CA ASN A 143 -0.58 -20.55 -11.07
C ASN A 143 0.68 -19.72 -10.80
N PHE A 144 0.50 -18.45 -10.41
CA PHE A 144 1.58 -17.50 -10.21
C PHE A 144 1.41 -16.76 -8.87
N MET A 145 2.55 -16.41 -8.26
CA MET A 145 2.61 -15.59 -7.05
C MET A 145 3.41 -14.31 -7.31
N LEU A 146 2.80 -13.16 -7.05
CA LEU A 146 3.47 -11.87 -7.01
C LEU A 146 4.02 -11.64 -5.60
N SER A 147 5.29 -11.28 -5.47
CA SER A 147 5.93 -10.94 -4.20
C SER A 147 7.01 -9.89 -4.41
N GLY A 148 7.48 -9.26 -3.33
CA GLY A 148 8.50 -8.24 -3.49
C GLY A 148 9.01 -7.57 -2.23
N THR A 149 9.68 -6.41 -2.45
CA THR A 149 10.24 -5.58 -1.38
C THR A 149 10.11 -4.10 -1.72
N VAL A 150 9.96 -3.28 -0.69
CA VAL A 150 10.14 -1.83 -0.76
C VAL A 150 11.37 -1.47 0.06
N ASN A 151 12.33 -0.80 -0.56
CA ASN A 151 13.58 -0.36 0.05
C ASN A 151 13.66 1.16 0.00
N SER A 152 14.41 1.79 0.93
CA SER A 152 14.72 3.21 0.88
C SER A 152 16.20 3.48 1.13
N ILE A 153 16.68 4.60 0.56
CA ILE A 153 17.98 5.20 0.87
C ILE A 153 17.69 6.67 1.20
N VAL A 154 18.20 7.13 2.34
CA VAL A 154 18.08 8.52 2.76
C VAL A 154 19.47 9.15 2.77
N ASP A 155 19.62 10.27 2.06
CA ASP A 155 20.81 11.10 2.05
C ASP A 155 20.42 12.50 2.54
N GLN A 156 21.05 12.99 3.62
CA GLN A 156 20.64 14.23 4.26
C GLN A 156 21.84 15.05 4.74
N GLU A 157 21.82 16.35 4.43
CA GLU A 157 22.80 17.31 4.88
C GLU A 157 22.21 18.74 4.92
N GLY A 158 22.62 19.54 5.88
CA GLY A 158 22.37 20.99 5.91
C GLY A 158 20.89 21.42 5.89
N GLY A 159 19.95 20.58 6.37
CA GLY A 159 18.51 20.84 6.34
C GLY A 159 17.83 20.42 5.04
N GLN A 160 18.56 19.77 4.15
CA GLN A 160 18.03 19.12 2.96
C GLN A 160 18.12 17.60 3.12
N ALA A 161 17.17 16.87 2.57
CA ALA A 161 17.21 15.42 2.47
C ALA A 161 16.70 14.97 1.10
N VAL A 162 17.33 13.92 0.58
CA VAL A 162 16.83 13.18 -0.58
C VAL A 162 16.45 11.79 -0.11
N VAL A 163 15.18 11.43 -0.31
CA VAL A 163 14.68 10.09 -0.03
C VAL A 163 14.47 9.36 -1.34
N PHE A 164 15.12 8.23 -1.48
CA PHE A 164 15.00 7.37 -2.64
C PHE A 164 14.33 6.07 -2.24
N TYR A 165 13.23 5.73 -2.92
CA TYR A 165 12.54 4.46 -2.77
C TYR A 165 12.76 3.59 -3.98
N GLN A 166 12.88 2.30 -3.75
CA GLN A 166 12.95 1.29 -4.80
C GLN A 166 12.02 0.14 -4.44
N THR A 167 10.97 -0.03 -5.23
CA THR A 167 10.09 -1.18 -5.16
C THR A 167 10.55 -2.22 -6.17
N ASN A 168 10.75 -3.45 -5.73
CA ASN A 168 11.07 -4.59 -6.58
C ASN A 168 9.96 -5.62 -6.44
N LEU A 169 9.34 -6.01 -7.55
CA LEU A 169 8.33 -7.07 -7.58
C LEU A 169 8.80 -8.20 -8.50
N LYS A 170 8.40 -9.42 -8.16
CA LYS A 170 8.68 -10.63 -8.93
C LYS A 170 7.42 -11.46 -9.07
N LEU A 171 7.19 -11.97 -10.26
CA LEU A 171 6.13 -12.96 -10.50
C LEU A 171 6.78 -14.34 -10.66
N LEU A 172 6.39 -15.25 -9.78
CA LEU A 172 6.90 -16.61 -9.73
C LEU A 172 5.86 -17.59 -10.24
N ASN A 173 6.27 -18.51 -11.12
CA ASN A 173 5.48 -19.67 -11.48
C ASN A 173 5.50 -20.67 -10.31
N MET A 174 4.34 -20.96 -9.73
CA MET A 174 4.24 -21.81 -8.53
C MET A 174 4.53 -23.29 -8.80
N LYS A 175 4.46 -23.73 -10.05
CA LYS A 175 4.77 -25.11 -10.44
C LYS A 175 6.28 -25.34 -10.61
N THR A 176 6.99 -24.34 -11.16
CA THR A 176 8.40 -24.49 -11.58
C THR A 176 9.37 -23.66 -10.75
N ASN A 177 8.90 -22.78 -9.89
CA ASN A 177 9.66 -21.76 -9.14
C ASN A 177 10.42 -20.76 -10.04
N GLN A 178 10.10 -20.71 -11.32
CA GLN A 178 10.73 -19.76 -12.25
C GLN A 178 10.18 -18.36 -11.99
N ILE A 179 11.08 -17.37 -12.01
CA ILE A 179 10.70 -15.96 -12.04
C ILE A 179 10.40 -15.60 -13.49
N VAL A 180 9.13 -15.42 -13.80
CA VAL A 180 8.66 -15.14 -15.16
C VAL A 180 8.60 -13.65 -15.48
N TRP A 181 8.61 -12.83 -14.44
CA TRP A 181 8.73 -11.38 -14.52
C TRP A 181 9.42 -10.82 -13.28
N ASN A 182 10.20 -9.77 -13.49
CA ASN A 182 10.86 -9.00 -12.43
C ASN A 182 10.79 -7.52 -12.82
N GLY A 183 10.06 -6.74 -12.04
CA GLY A 183 9.88 -5.30 -12.23
C GLY A 183 10.51 -4.49 -11.12
N GLN A 184 10.86 -3.26 -11.46
CA GLN A 184 11.41 -2.29 -10.53
C GLN A 184 10.80 -0.91 -10.79
N LYS A 185 10.32 -0.25 -9.74
CA LYS A 185 9.91 1.16 -9.78
C LYS A 185 10.73 1.96 -8.77
N LYS A 186 11.15 3.15 -9.18
CA LYS A 186 11.96 4.07 -8.38
C LYS A 186 11.23 5.38 -8.20
N ILE A 187 11.25 5.90 -6.98
CA ILE A 187 10.75 7.23 -6.61
C ILE A 187 11.88 7.98 -5.91
N LYS A 188 12.03 9.25 -6.21
CA LYS A 188 13.02 10.13 -5.57
C LYS A 188 12.35 11.40 -5.14
N LYS A 189 12.40 11.71 -3.84
CA LYS A 189 11.80 12.90 -3.24
C LYS A 189 12.88 13.78 -2.63
N MET A 190 12.77 15.10 -2.85
CA MET A 190 13.61 16.09 -2.18
C MET A 190 12.81 16.76 -1.07
N VAL A 191 13.37 16.79 0.13
CA VAL A 191 12.81 17.44 1.31
C VAL A 191 13.70 18.60 1.69
N SER A 192 13.16 19.81 1.69
CA SER A 192 13.86 21.01 2.14
C SER A 192 13.17 21.56 3.37
N ARG A 193 13.91 21.74 4.47
CA ARG A 193 13.42 22.40 5.70
C ARG A 193 14.02 23.79 5.78
N SER A 194 13.18 24.83 5.75
CA SER A 194 13.65 26.18 6.03
C SER A 194 14.10 26.25 7.49
N ARG A 195 15.32 26.74 7.73
CA ARG A 195 15.73 27.14 9.09
C ARG A 195 14.94 28.39 9.43
N SER A 196 14.05 28.34 10.40
CA SER A 196 13.58 29.53 11.08
C SER A 196 14.78 30.08 11.91
N THR A 197 15.41 31.14 11.44
CA THR A 197 16.29 31.96 12.25
C THR A 197 15.40 32.78 13.18
N PHE A 198 15.44 32.46 14.47
CA PHE A 198 14.98 33.35 15.54
C PHE A 198 16.09 34.37 15.87
#